data_b1740c29ce614a7284094d471df111e5
#
_entry.id   b1740c29ce614a7284094d471df111e5
#
_cell.length_a   1.000
_cell.length_b   1.000
_cell.length_c   1.000
_cell.angle_alpha   90.00
_cell.angle_beta   90.00
_cell.angle_gamma   90.00
#
_symmetry.space_group_name_H-M   'P 1'
#
loop_
_entity.id
_entity.type
_entity.pdbx_description
1 polymer ?
#
loop_
_entity_poly.entity_id
_entity_poly.type
_entity_poly.pdbx_seq_one_letter_code
_entity_poly.pdbx_strand_id
1 'polypeptide(L)'
;CYAFLAKGAKWKTTEQYVLDTTNSDGLSDSFVADSVEVSFNAWDDQVAFDVFGTRNTSLIVNGADILSPDGKNEVLFGSILDPRVIAVAIVWGVFSGPTFNRKIVEFDVVYNDPDFVWGDATINPNVMDFLNIATHEKGHTAGMAHPSDSCTEETMYRFAGIGETKKRTLNSGDIAGIKKLYD
;
A
#
# COMPACT_ATOMS: atom_id res chain seq x y z
N CYS A 1 -15.51 7.10 -8.32
CA CYS A 1 -14.67 5.89 -8.51
C CYS A 1 -13.76 5.64 -7.29
N TYR A 2 -14.33 5.38 -6.10
CA TYR A 2 -13.59 4.95 -4.92
C TYR A 2 -14.43 4.00 -4.06
N ALA A 3 -13.76 3.23 -3.21
CA ALA A 3 -14.37 2.37 -2.19
C ALA A 3 -13.51 2.38 -0.93
N PHE A 4 -14.07 1.91 0.19
CA PHE A 4 -13.39 1.81 1.48
C PHE A 4 -13.37 0.36 1.95
N LEU A 5 -12.34 -0.05 2.69
CA LEU A 5 -12.30 -1.35 3.38
C LEU A 5 -13.52 -1.50 4.30
N ALA A 6 -13.83 -0.44 5.02
CA ALA A 6 -15.11 -0.26 5.70
C ALA A 6 -15.40 1.22 5.86
N LYS A 7 -16.65 1.65 5.67
CA LYS A 7 -17.05 3.05 5.82
C LYS A 7 -16.63 3.61 7.18
N GLY A 8 -15.80 4.64 7.18
CA GLY A 8 -15.30 5.33 8.37
C GLY A 8 -14.17 4.63 9.12
N ALA A 9 -13.68 3.47 8.64
CA ALA A 9 -12.48 2.85 9.18
C ALA A 9 -11.26 3.57 8.63
N LYS A 10 -10.51 4.22 9.51
CA LYS A 10 -9.33 5.03 9.19
C LYS A 10 -8.35 5.03 10.36
N TRP A 11 -7.15 5.48 10.14
CA TRP A 11 -6.20 5.76 11.21
C TRP A 11 -6.72 6.89 12.10
N LYS A 12 -6.44 6.79 13.39
CA LYS A 12 -6.77 7.82 14.39
C LYS A 12 -5.53 8.54 14.91
N THR A 13 -4.37 7.99 14.63
CA THR A 13 -3.03 8.48 14.96
C THR A 13 -2.12 8.30 13.76
N THR A 14 -1.09 9.12 13.65
CA THR A 14 -0.05 8.96 12.62
C THR A 14 0.83 7.78 12.97
N GLU A 15 1.01 6.84 12.04
CA GLU A 15 1.68 5.58 12.29
C GLU A 15 3.00 5.47 11.54
N GLN A 16 4.05 5.05 12.25
CA GLN A 16 5.34 4.71 11.65
C GLN A 16 5.27 3.34 10.97
N TYR A 17 6.22 3.06 10.08
CA TYR A 17 6.36 1.77 9.43
C TYR A 17 7.80 1.26 9.49
N VAL A 18 7.96 -0.05 9.37
CA VAL A 18 9.25 -0.74 9.26
C VAL A 18 9.37 -1.30 7.84
N LEU A 19 10.56 -1.26 7.26
CA LEU A 19 10.80 -1.69 5.88
C LEU A 19 12.01 -2.62 5.81
N ASP A 20 11.80 -3.80 5.24
CA ASP A 20 12.86 -4.66 4.74
C ASP A 20 13.01 -4.45 3.22
N THR A 21 14.18 -4.03 2.79
CA THR A 21 14.50 -3.76 1.38
C THR A 21 15.05 -4.98 0.64
N THR A 22 15.27 -6.10 1.35
CA THR A 22 15.79 -7.34 0.77
C THR A 22 14.85 -7.86 -0.32
N ASN A 23 15.38 -8.09 -1.53
CA ASN A 23 14.66 -8.56 -2.70
C ASN A 23 15.54 -9.44 -3.59
N SER A 24 14.95 -10.27 -4.44
CA SER A 24 15.67 -11.18 -5.34
C SER A 24 16.12 -10.53 -6.66
N ASP A 25 15.59 -9.37 -7.02
CA ASP A 25 15.86 -8.70 -8.31
C ASP A 25 17.04 -7.73 -8.27
N GLY A 26 17.68 -7.57 -7.11
CA GLY A 26 18.85 -6.70 -6.95
C GLY A 26 18.51 -5.21 -6.96
N LEU A 27 17.27 -4.85 -6.59
CA LEU A 27 16.91 -3.46 -6.37
C LEU A 27 17.72 -2.91 -5.19
N SER A 28 18.24 -1.69 -5.35
CA SER A 28 19.01 -1.06 -4.26
C SER A 28 18.11 -0.67 -3.09
N ASP A 29 18.68 -0.68 -1.88
CA ASP A 29 17.98 -0.25 -0.67
C ASP A 29 17.39 1.15 -0.81
N SER A 30 18.13 2.07 -1.44
CA SER A 30 17.66 3.44 -1.67
C SER A 30 16.47 3.47 -2.63
N PHE A 31 16.51 2.73 -3.75
CA PHE A 31 15.40 2.68 -4.68
C PHE A 31 14.11 2.18 -4.03
N VAL A 32 14.21 1.11 -3.24
CA VAL A 32 13.06 0.53 -2.52
C VAL A 32 12.55 1.51 -1.46
N ALA A 33 13.45 2.06 -0.64
CA ALA A 33 13.07 2.99 0.43
C ALA A 33 12.43 4.28 -0.11
N ASP A 34 13.02 4.89 -1.13
CA ASP A 34 12.51 6.11 -1.75
C ASP A 34 11.14 5.86 -2.42
N SER A 35 10.97 4.72 -3.10
CA SER A 35 9.69 4.35 -3.71
C SER A 35 8.59 4.13 -2.68
N VAL A 36 8.90 3.50 -1.55
CA VAL A 36 7.95 3.31 -0.44
C VAL A 36 7.56 4.65 0.17
N GLU A 37 8.53 5.54 0.43
CA GLU A 37 8.26 6.88 0.96
C GLU A 37 7.39 7.70 0.01
N VAL A 38 7.73 7.74 -1.29
CA VAL A 38 6.94 8.42 -2.32
C VAL A 38 5.52 7.86 -2.38
N SER A 39 5.36 6.54 -2.24
CA SER A 39 4.04 5.90 -2.26
C SER A 39 3.15 6.30 -1.07
N PHE A 40 3.71 6.47 0.12
CA PHE A 40 3.00 7.00 1.29
C PHE A 40 2.63 8.48 1.10
N ASN A 41 3.60 9.30 0.68
CA ASN A 41 3.40 10.73 0.48
C ASN A 41 2.32 11.02 -0.57
N ALA A 42 2.18 10.17 -1.60
CA ALA A 42 1.13 10.33 -2.60
C ALA A 42 -0.28 10.39 -1.98
N TRP A 43 -0.53 9.65 -0.91
CA TRP A 43 -1.80 9.65 -0.18
C TRP A 43 -1.86 10.74 0.89
N ASP A 44 -0.80 10.94 1.67
CA ASP A 44 -0.74 11.96 2.73
C ASP A 44 -0.91 13.37 2.19
N ASP A 45 -0.30 13.69 1.05
CA ASP A 45 -0.39 15.02 0.41
C ASP A 45 -1.83 15.42 0.01
N GLN A 46 -2.78 14.48 0.06
CA GLN A 46 -4.17 14.76 -0.31
C GLN A 46 -5.03 15.23 0.86
N VAL A 47 -4.60 15.05 2.08
CA VAL A 47 -5.37 15.30 3.32
C VAL A 47 -4.56 16.11 4.32
N ALA A 48 -5.24 16.78 5.25
CA ALA A 48 -4.57 17.57 6.27
C ALA A 48 -4.04 16.74 7.46
N PHE A 49 -4.52 15.51 7.59
CA PHE A 49 -4.09 14.57 8.62
C PHE A 49 -2.93 13.73 8.09
N ASP A 50 -1.76 13.78 8.75
CA ASP A 50 -0.63 12.91 8.41
C ASP A 50 -1.01 11.46 8.76
N VAL A 51 -1.41 10.69 7.76
CA VAL A 51 -1.85 9.30 7.92
C VAL A 51 -0.67 8.43 8.28
N PHE A 52 0.46 8.65 7.61
CA PHE A 52 1.68 7.86 7.75
C PHE A 52 2.82 8.70 8.29
N GLY A 53 3.55 8.13 9.23
CA GLY A 53 4.77 8.70 9.78
C GLY A 53 6.02 8.24 9.02
N THR A 54 7.16 8.57 9.57
CA THR A 54 8.46 8.20 9.00
C THR A 54 8.78 6.72 9.20
N ARG A 55 9.68 6.20 8.37
CA ARG A 55 10.26 4.87 8.55
C ARG A 55 10.96 4.76 9.91
N ASN A 56 10.64 3.73 10.67
CA ASN A 56 11.35 3.38 11.89
C ASN A 56 12.51 2.44 11.57
N THR A 57 13.73 2.94 11.68
CA THR A 57 14.96 2.18 11.39
C THR A 57 15.52 1.43 12.60
N SER A 58 14.90 1.58 13.77
CA SER A 58 15.31 0.91 15.01
C SER A 58 14.63 -0.45 15.21
N LEU A 59 13.56 -0.72 14.48
CA LEU A 59 12.83 -1.99 14.49
C LEU A 59 13.19 -2.82 13.26
N ILE A 60 13.03 -4.13 13.39
CA ILE A 60 13.28 -5.10 12.34
C ILE A 60 11.94 -5.71 11.92
N VAL A 61 11.74 -5.89 10.62
CA VAL A 61 10.64 -6.64 10.05
C VAL A 61 10.75 -8.11 10.50
N ASN A 62 9.66 -8.66 11.00
CA ASN A 62 9.57 -10.07 11.40
C ASN A 62 8.62 -10.89 10.53
N GLY A 63 7.99 -10.26 9.56
CA GLY A 63 7.10 -10.88 8.59
C GLY A 63 5.65 -10.47 8.80
N ALA A 64 4.84 -10.63 7.75
CA ALA A 64 3.45 -10.19 7.76
C ALA A 64 2.58 -11.00 8.73
N ASP A 65 1.74 -10.32 9.48
CA ASP A 65 0.84 -10.87 10.46
C ASP A 65 -0.46 -11.37 9.84
N ILE A 66 -0.62 -12.69 9.76
CA ILE A 66 -1.81 -13.32 9.16
C ILE A 66 -2.81 -13.88 10.19
N LEU A 67 -2.42 -13.97 11.46
CA LEU A 67 -3.25 -14.53 12.54
C LEU A 67 -3.69 -13.48 13.56
N SER A 68 -2.79 -12.53 13.89
CA SER A 68 -3.05 -11.47 14.84
C SER A 68 -2.03 -10.35 14.67
N PRO A 69 -2.44 -9.07 14.85
CA PRO A 69 -1.51 -7.95 14.75
C PRO A 69 -0.47 -7.98 15.87
N ASP A 70 0.75 -7.55 15.61
CA ASP A 70 1.85 -7.45 16.58
C ASP A 70 2.19 -6.00 16.98
N GLY A 71 1.53 -5.02 16.38
CA GLY A 71 1.71 -3.59 16.63
C GLY A 71 2.79 -2.94 15.77
N LYS A 72 3.24 -3.62 14.71
CA LYS A 72 4.18 -3.07 13.73
C LYS A 72 3.54 -3.01 12.35
N ASN A 73 3.72 -1.89 11.66
CA ASN A 73 3.34 -1.76 10.26
C ASN A 73 4.55 -2.16 9.41
N GLU A 74 4.47 -3.25 8.70
CA GLU A 74 5.61 -3.85 8.01
C GLU A 74 5.47 -3.76 6.48
N VAL A 75 6.59 -3.53 5.81
CA VAL A 75 6.67 -3.51 4.34
C VAL A 75 7.84 -4.38 3.93
N LEU A 76 7.59 -5.39 3.11
CA LEU A 76 8.61 -6.38 2.74
C LEU A 76 8.34 -7.04 1.39
N PHE A 77 9.38 -7.63 0.84
CA PHE A 77 9.29 -8.62 -0.23
C PHE A 77 9.16 -10.02 0.38
N GLY A 78 8.33 -10.88 -0.24
CA GLY A 78 8.12 -12.22 0.28
C GLY A 78 7.34 -13.10 -0.68
N SER A 79 7.09 -14.35 -0.29
CA SER A 79 6.31 -15.29 -1.08
C SER A 79 4.82 -15.17 -0.75
N ILE A 80 4.00 -15.09 -1.79
CA ILE A 80 2.54 -15.16 -1.69
C ILE A 80 2.07 -16.50 -2.25
N LEU A 81 1.11 -17.16 -1.58
CA LEU A 81 0.68 -18.52 -1.92
C LEU A 81 0.10 -18.62 -3.36
N ASP A 82 -0.64 -17.64 -3.81
CA ASP A 82 -1.14 -17.57 -5.19
C ASP A 82 -0.14 -16.81 -6.05
N PRO A 83 0.55 -17.46 -7.01
CA PRO A 83 1.59 -16.82 -7.83
C PRO A 83 1.06 -15.74 -8.78
N ARG A 84 -0.27 -15.58 -8.90
CA ARG A 84 -0.90 -14.53 -9.70
C ARG A 84 -1.13 -13.24 -8.93
N VAL A 85 -1.00 -13.27 -7.62
CA VAL A 85 -1.15 -12.10 -6.75
C VAL A 85 0.17 -11.33 -6.75
N ILE A 86 0.12 -10.08 -7.21
CA ILE A 86 1.30 -9.22 -7.37
C ILE A 86 1.81 -8.75 -6.00
N ALA A 87 0.90 -8.29 -5.16
CA ALA A 87 1.18 -7.85 -3.80
C ALA A 87 -0.08 -7.98 -2.95
N VAL A 88 0.05 -7.87 -1.64
CA VAL A 88 -1.07 -7.87 -0.70
C VAL A 88 -0.83 -6.90 0.44
N ALA A 89 -1.83 -6.10 0.75
CA ALA A 89 -1.91 -5.35 2.01
C ALA A 89 -2.83 -6.09 2.98
N ILE A 90 -2.30 -6.56 4.09
CA ILE A 90 -3.04 -7.12 5.21
C ILE A 90 -3.32 -5.98 6.18
N VAL A 91 -4.59 -5.64 6.37
CA VAL A 91 -4.97 -4.49 7.19
C VAL A 91 -5.80 -4.95 8.38
N TRP A 92 -5.30 -4.70 9.56
CA TRP A 92 -5.95 -5.02 10.83
C TRP A 92 -6.73 -3.82 11.37
N GLY A 93 -7.92 -4.07 11.93
CA GLY A 93 -8.72 -2.98 12.44
C GLY A 93 -10.07 -3.39 12.99
N VAL A 94 -10.84 -2.39 13.40
CA VAL A 94 -12.25 -2.54 13.77
C VAL A 94 -13.08 -2.07 12.58
N PHE A 95 -13.64 -3.01 11.82
CA PHE A 95 -14.36 -2.75 10.57
C PHE A 95 -15.88 -2.86 10.67
N SER A 96 -16.41 -3.23 11.84
CA SER A 96 -17.84 -3.38 12.10
C SER A 96 -18.31 -2.50 13.26
N GLY A 97 -19.63 -2.47 13.52
CA GLY A 97 -20.21 -1.62 14.55
C GLY A 97 -20.36 -0.15 14.11
N PRO A 98 -20.62 0.77 15.05
CA PRO A 98 -20.77 2.19 14.77
C PRO A 98 -19.54 2.80 14.08
N THR A 99 -19.75 3.65 13.08
CA THR A 99 -18.65 4.20 12.26
C THR A 99 -17.60 4.97 13.05
N PHE A 100 -18.00 5.66 14.14
CA PHE A 100 -17.06 6.40 14.97
C PHE A 100 -16.09 5.50 15.76
N ASN A 101 -16.41 4.22 15.97
CA ASN A 101 -15.55 3.24 16.61
C ASN A 101 -14.63 2.51 15.62
N ARG A 102 -14.91 2.63 14.34
CA ARG A 102 -14.09 1.95 13.30
C ARG A 102 -12.73 2.62 13.19
N LYS A 103 -11.71 1.78 13.14
CA LYS A 103 -10.32 2.24 13.01
C LYS A 103 -9.44 1.17 12.38
N ILE A 104 -8.38 1.58 11.73
CA ILE A 104 -7.25 0.73 11.38
C ILE A 104 -6.29 0.73 12.59
N VAL A 105 -5.63 -0.37 12.84
CA VAL A 105 -4.68 -0.51 13.96
C VAL A 105 -3.30 -0.98 13.50
N GLU A 106 -3.21 -1.65 12.34
CA GLU A 106 -1.96 -2.17 11.79
C GLU A 106 -2.13 -2.49 10.32
N PHE A 107 -1.03 -2.48 9.58
CA PHE A 107 -0.95 -3.04 8.24
C PHE A 107 0.38 -3.74 8.00
N ASP A 108 0.35 -4.76 7.12
CA ASP A 108 1.53 -5.34 6.51
C ASP A 108 1.37 -5.39 4.99
N VAL A 109 2.43 -5.06 4.27
CA VAL A 109 2.46 -5.13 2.80
C VAL A 109 3.54 -6.08 2.36
N VAL A 110 3.13 -7.11 1.61
CA VAL A 110 4.03 -8.10 1.00
C VAL A 110 4.00 -7.95 -0.51
N TYR A 111 5.17 -7.75 -1.13
CA TYR A 111 5.37 -7.79 -2.58
C TYR A 111 5.83 -9.18 -2.97
N ASN A 112 5.16 -9.81 -3.92
CA ASN A 112 5.44 -11.20 -4.33
C ASN A 112 6.76 -11.28 -5.10
N ASP A 113 7.83 -11.58 -4.38
CA ASP A 113 9.20 -11.58 -4.87
C ASP A 113 9.50 -12.75 -5.83
N PRO A 114 9.10 -14.01 -5.55
CA PRO A 114 9.49 -15.12 -6.41
C PRO A 114 8.74 -15.20 -7.75
N ASP A 115 7.57 -14.57 -7.88
CA ASP A 115 6.71 -14.75 -9.05
C ASP A 115 6.71 -13.54 -9.98
N PHE A 116 7.27 -12.40 -9.56
CA PHE A 116 7.35 -11.18 -10.37
C PHE A 116 8.78 -10.63 -10.39
N VAL A 117 9.18 -10.09 -11.53
CA VAL A 117 10.42 -9.33 -11.66
C VAL A 117 10.11 -7.86 -11.40
N TRP A 118 10.70 -7.30 -10.37
CA TRP A 118 10.45 -5.95 -9.90
C TRP A 118 11.46 -4.94 -10.44
N GLY A 119 11.02 -3.71 -10.68
CA GLY A 119 11.92 -2.66 -11.16
C GLY A 119 11.24 -1.32 -11.39
N ASP A 120 11.94 -0.45 -12.10
CA ASP A 120 11.40 0.79 -12.66
C ASP A 120 10.99 0.56 -14.11
N ALA A 121 9.70 0.51 -14.38
CA ALA A 121 9.17 0.25 -15.72
C ALA A 121 9.37 1.41 -16.71
N THR A 122 9.74 2.60 -16.23
CA THR A 122 10.17 3.69 -17.11
C THR A 122 11.56 3.46 -17.72
N ILE A 123 12.36 2.61 -17.06
CA ILE A 123 13.70 2.21 -17.53
C ILE A 123 13.62 0.87 -18.27
N ASN A 124 12.92 -0.11 -17.70
CA ASN A 124 12.71 -1.43 -18.29
C ASN A 124 11.21 -1.77 -18.34
N PRO A 125 10.54 -1.68 -19.49
CA PRO A 125 9.11 -1.93 -19.60
C PRO A 125 8.69 -3.41 -19.41
N ASN A 126 9.65 -4.31 -19.19
CA ASN A 126 9.38 -5.74 -19.01
C ASN A 126 9.35 -6.17 -17.53
N VAL A 127 9.32 -5.21 -16.60
CA VAL A 127 9.23 -5.49 -15.17
C VAL A 127 7.88 -5.05 -14.58
N MET A 128 7.53 -5.58 -13.43
CA MET A 128 6.46 -5.04 -12.59
C MET A 128 6.97 -3.76 -11.93
N ASP A 129 6.28 -2.66 -12.15
CA ASP A 129 6.72 -1.38 -11.64
C ASP A 129 6.52 -1.28 -10.13
N PHE A 130 7.62 -1.19 -9.39
CA PHE A 130 7.57 -1.22 -7.93
C PHE A 130 6.80 -0.04 -7.36
N LEU A 131 7.06 1.19 -7.81
CA LEU A 131 6.35 2.38 -7.33
C LEU A 131 4.86 2.35 -7.67
N ASN A 132 4.50 1.84 -8.86
CA ASN A 132 3.11 1.67 -9.30
C ASN A 132 2.31 0.80 -8.32
N ILE A 133 2.86 -0.36 -7.97
CA ILE A 133 2.23 -1.29 -7.04
C ILE A 133 2.32 -0.78 -5.60
N ALA A 134 3.46 -0.21 -5.19
CA ALA A 134 3.59 0.38 -3.87
C ALA A 134 2.51 1.44 -3.61
N THR A 135 2.27 2.35 -4.54
CA THR A 135 1.24 3.38 -4.39
C THR A 135 -0.17 2.76 -4.27
N HIS A 136 -0.46 1.70 -5.02
CA HIS A 136 -1.72 0.96 -4.90
C HIS A 136 -1.88 0.35 -3.49
N GLU A 137 -0.90 -0.42 -3.02
CA GLU A 137 -0.96 -1.09 -1.71
C GLU A 137 -1.06 -0.08 -0.55
N LYS A 138 -0.40 1.09 -0.67
CA LYS A 138 -0.54 2.15 0.35
C LYS A 138 -1.95 2.74 0.41
N GLY A 139 -2.70 2.71 -0.67
CA GLY A 139 -4.13 3.04 -0.62
C GLY A 139 -4.91 2.09 0.28
N HIS A 140 -4.65 0.78 0.22
CA HIS A 140 -5.27 -0.18 1.13
C HIS A 140 -4.90 0.09 2.59
N THR A 141 -3.63 0.37 2.87
CA THR A 141 -3.16 0.68 4.23
C THR A 141 -3.76 1.98 4.77
N ALA A 142 -4.15 2.92 3.89
CA ALA A 142 -4.90 4.12 4.25
C ALA A 142 -6.41 3.89 4.46
N GLY A 143 -6.94 2.70 4.16
CA GLY A 143 -8.35 2.35 4.31
C GLY A 143 -9.16 2.33 3.02
N MET A 144 -8.51 2.52 1.87
CA MET A 144 -9.15 2.43 0.56
C MET A 144 -9.33 0.97 0.14
N ALA A 145 -10.35 0.69 -0.66
CA ALA A 145 -10.60 -0.59 -1.31
C ALA A 145 -10.70 -0.43 -2.83
N HIS A 146 -10.69 -1.55 -3.54
CA HIS A 146 -10.87 -1.54 -4.98
C HIS A 146 -12.24 -0.96 -5.35
N PRO A 147 -12.29 0.04 -6.24
CA PRO A 147 -13.56 0.54 -6.78
C PRO A 147 -14.18 -0.46 -7.77
N SER A 148 -15.28 -0.05 -8.43
CA SER A 148 -15.87 -0.82 -9.54
C SER A 148 -14.85 -1.09 -10.65
N ASP A 149 -14.99 -2.23 -11.33
CA ASP A 149 -14.12 -2.62 -12.46
C ASP A 149 -14.20 -1.66 -13.66
N SER A 150 -15.20 -0.79 -13.71
CA SER A 150 -15.28 0.29 -14.70
C SER A 150 -14.33 1.46 -14.41
N CYS A 151 -13.75 1.53 -13.21
CA CYS A 151 -12.84 2.60 -12.77
C CYS A 151 -11.37 2.29 -13.10
N THR A 152 -11.07 2.02 -14.35
CA THR A 152 -9.77 1.49 -14.82
C THR A 152 -8.59 2.43 -14.65
N GLU A 153 -8.84 3.74 -14.50
CA GLU A 153 -7.78 4.75 -14.41
C GLU A 153 -7.37 5.06 -12.97
N GLU A 154 -8.14 4.61 -11.98
CA GLU A 154 -7.82 4.86 -10.57
C GLU A 154 -6.61 4.04 -10.12
N THR A 155 -5.82 4.59 -9.22
CA THR A 155 -4.71 3.87 -8.57
C THR A 155 -5.22 2.62 -7.85
N MET A 156 -6.41 2.71 -7.24
CA MET A 156 -7.04 1.59 -6.55
C MET A 156 -7.73 0.58 -7.46
N TYR A 157 -7.64 0.72 -8.81
CA TYR A 157 -8.12 -0.33 -9.72
C TYR A 157 -7.32 -1.62 -9.51
N ARG A 158 -8.05 -2.75 -9.31
CA ARG A 158 -7.49 -4.02 -8.80
C ARG A 158 -6.49 -4.74 -9.70
N PHE A 159 -6.46 -4.43 -11.01
CA PHE A 159 -5.55 -5.09 -11.94
C PHE A 159 -4.40 -4.17 -12.31
N ALA A 160 -3.23 -4.77 -12.49
CA ALA A 160 -2.05 -4.12 -13.01
C ALA A 160 -1.31 -5.08 -13.95
N GLY A 161 -0.54 -4.54 -14.89
CA GLY A 161 0.25 -5.30 -15.83
C GLY A 161 1.73 -4.94 -15.77
N ILE A 162 2.56 -5.82 -16.33
CA ILE A 162 3.98 -5.56 -16.56
C ILE A 162 4.12 -4.28 -17.39
N GLY A 163 5.03 -3.39 -17.02
CA GLY A 163 5.27 -2.12 -17.68
C GLY A 163 4.29 -0.99 -17.34
N GLU A 164 3.23 -1.27 -16.54
CA GLU A 164 2.26 -0.25 -16.14
C GLU A 164 2.85 0.70 -15.10
N THR A 165 2.68 2.01 -15.31
CA THR A 165 3.16 3.07 -14.41
C THR A 165 2.08 4.08 -13.99
N LYS A 166 0.84 3.92 -14.47
CA LYS A 166 -0.24 4.91 -14.27
C LYS A 166 -0.65 5.09 -12.81
N LYS A 167 -0.45 4.06 -11.98
CA LYS A 167 -0.79 4.09 -10.56
C LYS A 167 0.25 4.79 -9.67
N ARG A 168 1.39 5.23 -10.24
CA ARG A 168 2.40 6.02 -9.50
C ARG A 168 1.84 7.33 -8.96
N THR A 169 0.75 7.83 -9.57
CA THR A 169 0.05 9.06 -9.17
C THR A 169 -1.44 8.78 -8.99
N LEU A 170 -2.03 9.38 -7.96
CA LEU A 170 -3.45 9.22 -7.68
C LEU A 170 -4.31 9.89 -8.75
N ASN A 171 -5.42 9.24 -9.12
CA ASN A 171 -6.42 9.82 -9.98
C ASN A 171 -7.55 10.48 -9.15
N SER A 172 -8.48 11.13 -9.83
CA SER A 172 -9.52 11.94 -9.20
C SER A 172 -10.42 11.17 -8.23
N GLY A 173 -10.72 9.90 -8.51
CA GLY A 173 -11.50 9.05 -7.63
C GLY A 173 -10.73 8.69 -6.35
N ASP A 174 -9.46 8.35 -6.47
CA ASP A 174 -8.59 8.05 -5.33
C ASP A 174 -8.51 9.27 -4.39
N ILE A 175 -8.24 10.46 -4.96
CA ILE A 175 -8.15 11.73 -4.23
C ILE A 175 -9.49 12.06 -3.54
N ALA A 176 -10.60 11.90 -4.25
CA ALA A 176 -11.92 12.13 -3.65
C ALA A 176 -12.23 11.14 -2.53
N GLY A 177 -11.79 9.89 -2.68
CA GLY A 177 -11.97 8.85 -1.68
C GLY A 177 -11.19 9.12 -0.40
N ILE A 178 -9.88 9.38 -0.50
CA ILE A 178 -9.05 9.61 0.68
C ILE A 178 -9.49 10.88 1.44
N LYS A 179 -9.81 11.97 0.74
CA LYS A 179 -10.39 13.17 1.34
C LYS A 179 -11.71 12.88 2.05
N LYS A 180 -12.59 12.10 1.44
CA LYS A 180 -13.86 11.70 2.06
C LYS A 180 -13.68 10.86 3.31
N LEU A 181 -12.57 10.14 3.43
CA LEU A 181 -12.28 9.30 4.58
C LEU A 181 -11.66 10.09 5.73
N TYR A 182 -10.77 11.05 5.44
CA TYR A 182 -9.96 11.74 6.44
C TYR A 182 -10.40 13.19 6.74
N ASP A 183 -10.98 13.91 5.79
CA ASP A 183 -11.58 15.24 5.98
C ASP A 183 -13.04 15.12 6.50
#